data_5a9f74797548800c61baabf6c4fe0af7
#
_entry.id   5a9f74797548800c61baabf6c4fe0af7
#
_cell.length_a   1.000
_cell.length_b   1.000
_cell.length_c   1.000
_cell.angle_alpha   90.00
_cell.angle_beta   90.00
_cell.angle_gamma   90.00
#
_symmetry.space_group_name_H-M   'P 1'
#
loop_
_entity.id
_entity.type
_entity.pdbx_description
1 polymer ?
#
loop_
_entity_poly.entity_id
_entity_poly.type
_entity_poly.pdbx_seq_one_letter_code
_entity_poly.pdbx_strand_id
1 'polypeptide(L)'
;MLAKELGFNTASTMYVNNAYGQGLSQEFAKAFKAAGGTVLAEVPHEQVQPTYAAELRRALQGNPDVLLALSYPESANIYLTEAIEGGYKGEFLFCDGTQSIDLVNRVGAQYLNGTYGTVAGTAETDALRIFKEAYEAEYGELPPQPYIDTAYDAVVLMALAAQKAGKADGTSIRDNLRAVANPPGEVVGPGVDGIKKALDLIKKGKDINYEGAGGSQDFDEYGNVVTPIKIWKIENGQIVDVRFVTVTP
;
A
#
# COMPACT_ATOMS: atom_id res chain seq x y z
N MET A 1 3.14 16.80 -3.35
CA MET A 1 3.65 15.86 -2.33
C MET A 1 3.00 16.18 -0.98
N LEU A 2 2.32 15.21 -0.39
CA LEU A 2 1.43 15.37 0.78
C LEU A 2 2.08 16.15 1.96
N ALA A 3 3.31 15.77 2.37
CA ALA A 3 3.98 16.44 3.49
C ALA A 3 4.14 17.96 3.29
N LYS A 4 4.41 18.41 2.08
CA LYS A 4 4.49 19.85 1.75
C LYS A 4 3.12 20.52 1.67
N GLU A 5 2.10 19.79 1.20
CA GLU A 5 0.71 20.29 1.20
C GLU A 5 0.19 20.51 2.64
N LEU A 6 0.64 19.65 3.59
CA LEU A 6 0.36 19.80 5.02
C LEU A 6 1.20 20.89 5.72
N GLY A 7 2.12 21.54 5.00
CA GLY A 7 2.90 22.67 5.52
C GLY A 7 4.20 22.30 6.21
N PHE A 8 4.61 21.04 6.23
CA PHE A 8 5.86 20.62 6.87
C PHE A 8 7.11 21.09 6.11
N ASN A 9 8.10 21.58 6.82
CA ASN A 9 9.38 22.04 6.28
C ASN A 9 10.53 21.14 6.66
N THR A 10 10.45 20.48 7.81
CA THR A 10 11.44 19.52 8.31
C THR A 10 10.78 18.16 8.56
N ALA A 11 11.49 17.11 8.21
CA ALA A 11 11.00 15.73 8.39
C ALA A 11 12.14 14.81 8.83
N SER A 12 11.80 13.79 9.60
CA SER A 12 12.63 12.62 9.79
C SER A 12 11.86 11.35 9.45
N THR A 13 12.55 10.29 9.09
CA THR A 13 11.95 8.98 8.86
C THR A 13 12.45 7.98 9.89
N MET A 14 11.56 7.17 10.42
CA MET A 14 11.86 5.88 11.04
C MET A 14 11.34 4.78 10.12
N TYR A 15 12.22 3.91 9.67
CA TYR A 15 11.85 2.89 8.70
C TYR A 15 12.36 1.51 9.09
N VAL A 16 11.54 0.48 8.84
CA VAL A 16 11.96 -0.90 9.03
C VAL A 16 13.15 -1.24 8.14
N ASN A 17 14.18 -1.86 8.71
CA ASN A 17 15.46 -2.16 8.05
C ASN A 17 15.33 -3.33 7.06
N ASN A 18 14.59 -3.09 5.98
CA ASN A 18 14.46 -4.00 4.84
C ASN A 18 14.30 -3.17 3.54
N ALA A 19 14.23 -3.84 2.39
CA ALA A 19 14.12 -3.17 1.08
C ALA A 19 12.89 -2.27 0.97
N TYR A 20 11.76 -2.64 1.59
CA TYR A 20 10.52 -1.86 1.62
C TYR A 20 10.71 -0.53 2.38
N GLY A 21 11.11 -0.60 3.66
CA GLY A 21 11.26 0.59 4.49
C GLY A 21 12.35 1.52 3.98
N GLN A 22 13.50 0.96 3.57
CA GLN A 22 14.60 1.72 2.99
C GLN A 22 14.19 2.44 1.70
N GLY A 23 13.50 1.74 0.79
CA GLY A 23 13.04 2.31 -0.46
C GLY A 23 12.07 3.47 -0.23
N LEU A 24 11.07 3.30 0.65
CA LEU A 24 10.14 4.37 1.01
C LEU A 24 10.84 5.59 1.61
N SER A 25 11.80 5.39 2.53
CA SER A 25 12.55 6.47 3.14
C SER A 25 13.35 7.27 2.11
N GLN A 26 14.08 6.59 1.23
CA GLN A 26 14.90 7.21 0.20
C GLN A 26 14.06 8.00 -0.82
N GLU A 27 12.97 7.43 -1.32
CA GLU A 27 12.08 8.11 -2.28
C GLU A 27 11.33 9.28 -1.62
N PHE A 28 10.91 9.13 -0.36
CA PHE A 28 10.38 10.25 0.40
C PHE A 28 11.42 11.38 0.53
N ALA A 29 12.64 11.06 0.98
CA ALA A 29 13.70 12.03 1.19
C ALA A 29 14.04 12.78 -0.10
N LYS A 30 14.15 12.08 -1.22
CA LYS A 30 14.39 12.66 -2.55
C LYS A 30 13.27 13.62 -2.95
N ALA A 31 12.01 13.16 -2.87
CA ALA A 31 10.85 13.97 -3.25
C ALA A 31 10.63 15.16 -2.32
N PHE A 32 10.84 14.99 -1.01
CA PHE A 32 10.67 16.07 -0.04
C PHE A 32 11.71 17.18 -0.21
N LYS A 33 12.99 16.81 -0.42
CA LYS A 33 14.07 17.74 -0.75
C LYS A 33 13.81 18.48 -2.06
N ALA A 34 13.36 17.77 -3.10
CA ALA A 34 13.00 18.39 -4.38
C ALA A 34 11.84 19.40 -4.25
N ALA A 35 10.93 19.18 -3.31
CA ALA A 35 9.84 20.11 -2.98
C ALA A 35 10.25 21.23 -1.98
N GLY A 36 11.54 21.39 -1.67
CA GLY A 36 12.04 22.43 -0.78
C GLY A 36 11.94 22.11 0.71
N GLY A 37 11.74 20.86 1.08
CA GLY A 37 11.79 20.40 2.47
C GLY A 37 13.18 19.98 2.90
N THR A 38 13.40 19.86 4.21
CA THR A 38 14.67 19.40 4.81
C THR A 38 14.45 18.09 5.55
N VAL A 39 15.19 17.05 5.18
CA VAL A 39 15.22 15.78 5.92
C VAL A 39 16.34 15.86 6.95
N LEU A 40 15.97 15.77 8.24
CA LEU A 40 16.89 15.85 9.36
C LEU A 40 17.57 14.51 9.63
N ALA A 41 16.82 13.41 9.55
CA ALA A 41 17.36 12.08 9.76
C ALA A 41 16.57 11.02 8.98
N GLU A 42 17.26 9.98 8.55
CA GLU A 42 16.71 8.73 7.98
C GLU A 42 17.22 7.59 8.86
N VAL A 43 16.35 7.05 9.72
CA VAL A 43 16.75 6.15 10.81
C VAL A 43 16.18 4.74 10.61
N PRO A 44 17.01 3.75 10.27
CA PRO A 44 16.59 2.36 10.24
C PRO A 44 16.35 1.82 11.65
N HIS A 45 15.40 0.90 11.74
CA HIS A 45 15.16 0.12 12.94
C HIS A 45 14.89 -1.35 12.60
N GLU A 46 15.22 -2.26 13.51
CA GLU A 46 14.86 -3.67 13.36
C GLU A 46 13.37 -3.89 13.68
N GLN A 47 12.82 -4.94 13.10
CA GLN A 47 11.43 -5.30 13.36
C GLN A 47 11.30 -5.92 14.76
N VAL A 48 10.30 -5.46 15.51
CA VAL A 48 9.95 -5.96 16.84
C VAL A 48 11.10 -5.93 17.85
N GLN A 49 11.45 -4.72 18.28
CA GLN A 49 12.36 -4.49 19.41
C GLN A 49 11.55 -4.17 20.70
N PRO A 50 12.10 -4.43 21.88
CA PRO A 50 11.44 -4.05 23.14
C PRO A 50 11.37 -2.52 23.37
N THR A 51 12.24 -1.75 22.71
CA THR A 51 12.31 -0.28 22.77
C THR A 51 13.03 0.26 21.55
N TYR A 52 12.68 1.46 21.14
CA TYR A 52 13.30 2.20 20.04
C TYR A 52 13.89 3.54 20.50
N ALA A 53 14.18 3.69 21.80
CA ALA A 53 14.65 4.93 22.41
C ALA A 53 15.95 5.47 21.76
N ALA A 54 16.84 4.60 21.28
CA ALA A 54 18.08 5.01 20.61
C ALA A 54 17.80 5.55 19.20
N GLU A 55 16.92 4.89 18.45
CA GLU A 55 16.45 5.29 17.12
C GLU A 55 15.68 6.60 17.20
N LEU A 56 14.74 6.73 18.13
CA LEU A 56 13.97 7.96 18.37
C LEU A 56 14.86 9.14 18.72
N ARG A 57 15.87 8.96 19.56
CA ARG A 57 16.82 10.04 19.88
C ARG A 57 17.49 10.59 18.64
N ARG A 58 17.83 9.74 17.66
CA ARG A 58 18.40 10.14 16.38
C ARG A 58 17.36 10.78 15.48
N ALA A 59 16.19 10.18 15.35
CA ALA A 59 15.12 10.64 14.49
C ALA A 59 14.53 11.99 14.93
N LEU A 60 14.44 12.23 16.23
CA LEU A 60 13.87 13.46 16.78
C LEU A 60 14.91 14.56 17.04
N GLN A 61 16.18 14.32 16.73
CA GLN A 61 17.21 15.35 16.84
C GLN A 61 16.88 16.51 15.88
N GLY A 62 16.86 17.73 16.40
CA GLY A 62 16.52 18.93 15.63
C GLY A 62 15.00 19.21 15.57
N ASN A 63 14.18 18.45 16.28
CA ASN A 63 12.73 18.62 16.38
C ASN A 63 12.04 18.71 15.00
N PRO A 64 12.00 17.63 14.22
CA PRO A 64 11.31 17.63 12.93
C PRO A 64 9.84 18.02 13.08
N ASP A 65 9.29 18.74 12.10
CA ASP A 65 7.85 19.06 12.05
C ASP A 65 7.03 17.77 11.96
N VAL A 66 7.58 16.76 11.25
CA VAL A 66 6.90 15.48 11.04
C VAL A 66 7.88 14.30 11.14
N LEU A 67 7.44 13.24 11.84
CA LEU A 67 8.09 11.94 11.86
C LEU A 67 7.31 10.96 10.97
N LEU A 68 7.96 10.44 9.92
CA LEU A 68 7.37 9.42 9.08
C LEU A 68 7.56 8.04 9.71
N ALA A 69 6.46 7.32 9.87
CA ALA A 69 6.44 5.95 10.37
C ALA A 69 6.35 4.95 9.19
N LEU A 70 7.51 4.60 8.62
CA LEU A 70 7.64 3.71 7.46
C LEU A 70 7.93 2.29 7.95
N SER A 71 6.92 1.64 8.53
CA SER A 71 7.09 0.45 9.34
C SER A 71 5.83 -0.43 9.34
N TYR A 72 5.80 -1.40 10.24
CA TYR A 72 4.65 -2.26 10.50
C TYR A 72 4.04 -1.96 11.88
N PRO A 73 2.75 -2.33 12.12
CA PRO A 73 2.02 -1.91 13.32
C PRO A 73 2.69 -2.32 14.63
N GLU A 74 3.34 -3.49 14.68
CA GLU A 74 3.97 -4.02 15.89
C GLU A 74 5.13 -3.12 16.36
N SER A 75 5.98 -2.70 15.43
CA SER A 75 7.10 -1.79 15.71
C SER A 75 6.61 -0.36 15.92
N ALA A 76 5.71 0.10 15.06
CA ALA A 76 5.17 1.45 15.12
C ALA A 76 4.46 1.75 16.45
N ASN A 77 3.69 0.80 16.96
CA ASN A 77 3.04 0.95 18.27
C ASN A 77 4.02 1.31 19.39
N ILE A 78 5.20 0.68 19.42
CA ILE A 78 6.18 0.90 20.46
C ILE A 78 6.81 2.29 20.29
N TYR A 79 7.40 2.59 19.15
CA TYR A 79 8.13 3.87 19.01
C TYR A 79 7.22 5.10 18.94
N LEU A 80 6.00 4.99 18.44
CA LEU A 80 5.06 6.11 18.49
C LEU A 80 4.67 6.42 19.94
N THR A 81 4.39 5.37 20.74
CA THR A 81 4.11 5.53 22.18
C THR A 81 5.31 6.15 22.89
N GLU A 82 6.52 5.64 22.67
CA GLU A 82 7.76 6.20 23.25
C GLU A 82 8.00 7.66 22.81
N ALA A 83 7.72 8.02 21.56
CA ALA A 83 7.85 9.39 21.08
C ALA A 83 6.88 10.34 21.79
N ILE A 84 5.63 9.92 21.94
CA ILE A 84 4.58 10.68 22.62
C ILE A 84 4.93 10.86 24.11
N GLU A 85 5.30 9.78 24.80
CA GLU A 85 5.71 9.80 26.20
C GLU A 85 6.98 10.61 26.42
N GLY A 86 7.90 10.58 25.45
CA GLY A 86 9.12 11.42 25.40
C GLY A 86 8.85 12.90 25.13
N GLY A 87 7.59 13.28 24.88
CA GLY A 87 7.18 14.67 24.71
C GLY A 87 7.35 15.23 23.30
N TYR A 88 7.49 14.38 22.28
CA TYR A 88 7.50 14.82 20.90
C TYR A 88 6.21 15.63 20.58
N LYS A 89 6.38 16.79 19.94
CA LYS A 89 5.28 17.74 19.64
C LYS A 89 5.03 17.94 18.15
N GLY A 90 5.87 17.32 17.30
CA GLY A 90 5.62 17.31 15.87
C GLY A 90 4.51 16.32 15.49
N GLU A 91 4.20 16.31 14.23
CA GLU A 91 3.16 15.44 13.66
C GLU A 91 3.73 14.09 13.22
N PHE A 92 2.84 13.13 13.01
CA PHE A 92 3.16 11.85 12.37
C PHE A 92 2.63 11.81 10.93
N LEU A 93 3.32 11.05 10.08
CA LEU A 93 2.85 10.73 8.74
C LEU A 93 3.07 9.24 8.49
N PHE A 94 2.03 8.56 8.01
CA PHE A 94 1.97 7.11 7.90
C PHE A 94 2.08 6.64 6.45
N CYS A 95 2.42 5.38 6.27
CA CYS A 95 2.42 4.68 5.00
C CYS A 95 1.39 3.53 5.03
N ASP A 96 1.36 2.74 3.96
CA ASP A 96 0.52 1.55 3.85
C ASP A 96 0.75 0.54 4.98
N GLY A 97 2.02 0.27 5.31
CA GLY A 97 2.39 -0.66 6.39
C GLY A 97 1.91 -0.23 7.79
N THR A 98 1.62 1.05 7.98
CA THR A 98 1.07 1.58 9.25
C THR A 98 -0.43 1.91 9.17
N GLN A 99 -1.10 1.57 8.07
CA GLN A 99 -2.56 1.68 7.97
C GLN A 99 -3.25 0.56 8.75
N SER A 100 -3.42 0.76 10.05
CA SER A 100 -3.96 -0.24 10.97
C SER A 100 -4.83 0.39 12.05
N ILE A 101 -6.07 -0.06 12.14
CA ILE A 101 -6.99 0.36 13.21
C ILE A 101 -6.51 -0.13 14.58
N ASP A 102 -5.85 -1.29 14.63
CA ASP A 102 -5.27 -1.80 15.87
C ASP A 102 -4.12 -0.92 16.36
N LEU A 103 -3.30 -0.35 15.43
CA LEU A 103 -2.28 0.63 15.78
C LEU A 103 -2.92 1.88 16.39
N VAL A 104 -3.98 2.40 15.79
CA VAL A 104 -4.72 3.57 16.30
C VAL A 104 -5.27 3.31 17.70
N ASN A 105 -5.84 2.13 17.92
CA ASN A 105 -6.40 1.74 19.22
C ASN A 105 -5.32 1.58 20.31
N ARG A 106 -4.16 1.04 19.97
CA ARG A 106 -3.05 0.80 20.90
C ARG A 106 -2.32 2.06 21.32
N VAL A 107 -1.99 2.92 20.34
CA VAL A 107 -1.33 4.22 20.60
C VAL A 107 -2.30 5.21 21.24
N GLY A 108 -3.56 5.16 20.82
CA GLY A 108 -4.64 6.01 21.31
C GLY A 108 -5.05 7.07 20.29
N ALA A 109 -6.33 7.07 19.96
CA ALA A 109 -6.92 7.98 18.97
C ALA A 109 -6.68 9.46 19.29
N GLN A 110 -6.63 9.83 20.58
CA GLN A 110 -6.39 11.21 21.02
C GLN A 110 -5.02 11.75 20.60
N TYR A 111 -4.05 10.88 20.35
CA TYR A 111 -2.70 11.25 19.91
C TYR A 111 -2.53 11.20 18.39
N LEU A 112 -3.37 10.40 17.72
CA LEU A 112 -3.23 10.14 16.28
C LEU A 112 -4.32 10.80 15.43
N ASN A 113 -5.38 11.36 16.02
CA ASN A 113 -6.39 12.09 15.25
C ASN A 113 -5.74 13.25 14.48
N GLY A 114 -6.03 13.34 13.19
CA GLY A 114 -5.41 14.32 12.28
C GLY A 114 -4.20 13.77 11.52
N THR A 115 -3.62 12.64 11.95
CA THR A 115 -2.52 11.99 11.24
C THR A 115 -2.97 11.50 9.86
N TYR A 116 -2.21 11.83 8.84
CA TYR A 116 -2.41 11.37 7.46
C TYR A 116 -1.52 10.18 7.12
N GLY A 117 -1.95 9.44 6.12
CA GLY A 117 -1.14 8.39 5.52
C GLY A 117 -1.44 8.21 4.04
N THR A 118 -0.61 7.40 3.40
CA THR A 118 -0.76 7.06 1.98
C THR A 118 -0.72 5.55 1.79
N VAL A 119 -1.48 5.06 0.80
CA VAL A 119 -1.50 3.65 0.42
C VAL A 119 -1.79 3.55 -1.08
N ALA A 120 -1.24 2.56 -1.77
CA ALA A 120 -1.71 2.24 -3.10
C ALA A 120 -3.17 1.80 -2.99
N GLY A 121 -4.04 2.39 -3.77
CA GLY A 121 -5.48 2.19 -3.61
C GLY A 121 -6.16 1.93 -4.93
N THR A 122 -7.36 1.39 -4.85
CA THR A 122 -8.21 1.10 -5.99
C THR A 122 -9.34 2.12 -6.05
N ALA A 123 -9.53 2.73 -7.22
CA ALA A 123 -10.72 3.55 -7.48
C ALA A 123 -11.97 2.65 -7.53
N GLU A 124 -13.13 3.19 -7.16
CA GLU A 124 -14.39 2.46 -7.27
C GLU A 124 -14.71 2.14 -8.73
N THR A 125 -14.78 0.84 -9.04
CA THR A 125 -15.09 0.30 -10.35
C THR A 125 -16.13 -0.81 -10.24
N ASP A 126 -16.76 -1.20 -11.35
CA ASP A 126 -17.64 -2.36 -11.37
C ASP A 126 -16.91 -3.66 -11.00
N ALA A 127 -15.64 -3.79 -11.40
CA ALA A 127 -14.82 -4.95 -11.06
C ALA A 127 -14.59 -5.04 -9.53
N LEU A 128 -14.24 -3.92 -8.88
CA LEU A 128 -14.11 -3.86 -7.42
C LEU A 128 -15.43 -4.19 -6.73
N ARG A 129 -16.55 -3.65 -7.22
CA ARG A 129 -17.88 -3.95 -6.68
C ARG A 129 -18.24 -5.43 -6.78
N ILE A 130 -18.00 -6.07 -7.92
CA ILE A 130 -18.23 -7.51 -8.13
C ILE A 130 -17.39 -8.33 -7.13
N PHE A 131 -16.14 -7.96 -6.92
CA PHE A 131 -15.26 -8.62 -5.95
C PHE A 131 -15.81 -8.48 -4.52
N LYS A 132 -16.14 -7.24 -4.09
CA LYS A 132 -16.68 -6.97 -2.75
C LYS A 132 -17.96 -7.76 -2.47
N GLU A 133 -18.93 -7.70 -3.40
CA GLU A 133 -20.19 -8.43 -3.29
C GLU A 133 -19.98 -9.95 -3.19
N ALA A 134 -19.08 -10.50 -4.00
CA ALA A 134 -18.77 -11.93 -3.97
C ALA A 134 -18.06 -12.34 -2.67
N TYR A 135 -17.13 -11.50 -2.18
CA TYR A 135 -16.42 -11.75 -0.93
C TYR A 135 -17.37 -11.72 0.27
N GLU A 136 -18.22 -10.70 0.36
CA GLU A 136 -19.20 -10.54 1.44
C GLU A 136 -20.24 -11.65 1.44
N ALA A 137 -20.67 -12.11 0.26
CA ALA A 137 -21.60 -13.24 0.14
C ALA A 137 -21.02 -14.55 0.67
N GLU A 138 -19.70 -14.76 0.54
CA GLU A 138 -19.02 -15.99 0.97
C GLU A 138 -18.54 -15.93 2.42
N TYR A 139 -17.99 -14.76 2.85
CA TYR A 139 -17.28 -14.62 4.12
C TYR A 139 -17.94 -13.67 5.13
N GLY A 140 -19.01 -12.97 4.75
CA GLY A 140 -19.81 -12.08 5.59
C GLY A 140 -19.37 -10.62 5.54
N GLU A 141 -18.10 -10.31 5.73
CA GLU A 141 -17.59 -8.94 5.71
C GLU A 141 -16.21 -8.86 5.07
N LEU A 142 -15.89 -7.70 4.52
CA LEU A 142 -14.53 -7.42 4.03
C LEU A 142 -13.57 -7.15 5.19
N PRO A 143 -12.36 -7.72 5.19
CA PRO A 143 -11.33 -7.34 6.15
C PRO A 143 -10.97 -5.86 6.02
N PRO A 144 -10.66 -5.17 7.12
CA PRO A 144 -10.31 -3.75 7.09
C PRO A 144 -8.88 -3.46 6.60
N GLN A 145 -8.12 -4.51 6.25
CA GLN A 145 -6.75 -4.37 5.79
C GLN A 145 -6.71 -3.89 4.33
N PRO A 146 -5.65 -3.15 3.93
CA PRO A 146 -5.43 -2.80 2.54
C PRO A 146 -5.06 -4.05 1.71
N TYR A 147 -5.19 -3.94 0.38
CA TYR A 147 -4.70 -4.91 -0.61
C TYR A 147 -5.46 -6.23 -0.73
N ILE A 148 -6.66 -6.38 -0.17
CA ILE A 148 -7.45 -7.61 -0.31
C ILE A 148 -7.88 -7.86 -1.77
N ASP A 149 -8.20 -6.80 -2.50
CA ASP A 149 -8.54 -6.79 -3.92
C ASP A 149 -7.33 -7.15 -4.81
N THR A 150 -6.20 -6.52 -4.58
CA THR A 150 -4.97 -6.79 -5.35
C THR A 150 -4.35 -8.15 -5.02
N ALA A 151 -4.50 -8.64 -3.79
CA ALA A 151 -4.11 -10.00 -3.43
C ALA A 151 -4.97 -11.05 -4.16
N TYR A 152 -6.28 -10.79 -4.28
CA TYR A 152 -7.17 -11.62 -5.11
C TYR A 152 -6.71 -11.63 -6.57
N ASP A 153 -6.45 -10.45 -7.16
CA ASP A 153 -5.99 -10.33 -8.54
C ASP A 153 -4.67 -11.05 -8.78
N ALA A 154 -3.74 -10.96 -7.84
CA ALA A 154 -2.46 -11.67 -7.95
C ALA A 154 -2.66 -13.18 -8.08
N VAL A 155 -3.57 -13.77 -7.29
CA VAL A 155 -3.89 -15.21 -7.38
C VAL A 155 -4.58 -15.54 -8.69
N VAL A 156 -5.53 -14.71 -9.12
CA VAL A 156 -6.25 -14.91 -10.40
C VAL A 156 -5.27 -14.84 -11.57
N LEU A 157 -4.40 -13.85 -11.63
CA LEU A 157 -3.39 -13.71 -12.69
C LEU A 157 -2.45 -14.91 -12.75
N MET A 158 -1.98 -15.41 -11.61
CA MET A 158 -1.14 -16.60 -11.57
C MET A 158 -1.90 -17.84 -12.09
N ALA A 159 -3.18 -17.98 -11.73
CA ALA A 159 -4.00 -19.10 -12.22
C ALA A 159 -4.26 -19.02 -13.73
N LEU A 160 -4.59 -17.85 -14.26
CA LEU A 160 -4.79 -17.62 -15.69
C LEU A 160 -3.49 -17.83 -16.48
N ALA A 161 -2.35 -17.36 -15.97
CA ALA A 161 -1.05 -17.58 -16.57
C ALA A 161 -0.65 -19.05 -16.60
N ALA A 162 -0.90 -19.80 -15.52
CA ALA A 162 -0.71 -21.24 -15.46
C ALA A 162 -1.60 -21.98 -16.49
N GLN A 163 -2.87 -21.56 -16.61
CA GLN A 163 -3.78 -22.12 -17.61
C GLN A 163 -3.30 -21.84 -19.03
N LYS A 164 -2.83 -20.62 -19.32
CA LYS A 164 -2.29 -20.24 -20.64
C LYS A 164 -1.03 -21.04 -20.98
N ALA A 165 -0.15 -21.23 -19.99
CA ALA A 165 1.07 -22.02 -20.15
C ALA A 165 0.83 -23.53 -20.26
N GLY A 166 -0.31 -24.03 -19.77
CA GLY A 166 -0.57 -25.46 -19.59
C GLY A 166 0.29 -26.11 -18.50
N LYS A 167 0.93 -25.30 -17.63
CA LYS A 167 1.82 -25.71 -16.53
C LYS A 167 1.71 -24.76 -15.35
N ALA A 168 1.84 -25.30 -14.13
CA ALA A 168 1.76 -24.52 -12.89
C ALA A 168 3.13 -24.36 -12.19
N ASP A 169 4.22 -24.29 -12.93
CA ASP A 169 5.56 -23.97 -12.38
C ASP A 169 5.82 -22.46 -12.45
N GLY A 170 6.68 -21.97 -11.55
CA GLY A 170 6.95 -20.55 -11.41
C GLY A 170 7.47 -19.85 -12.67
N THR A 171 8.30 -20.52 -13.47
CA THR A 171 8.84 -19.98 -14.73
C THR A 171 7.72 -19.82 -15.77
N SER A 172 6.91 -20.86 -15.95
CA SER A 172 5.79 -20.84 -16.88
C SER A 172 4.74 -19.79 -16.52
N ILE A 173 4.43 -19.63 -15.22
CA ILE A 173 3.55 -18.57 -14.73
C ILE A 173 4.14 -17.20 -15.05
N ARG A 174 5.36 -16.92 -14.63
CA ARG A 174 6.06 -15.64 -14.88
C ARG A 174 6.03 -15.23 -16.34
N ASP A 175 6.37 -16.17 -17.23
CA ASP A 175 6.51 -15.88 -18.66
C ASP A 175 5.16 -15.63 -19.37
N ASN A 176 4.05 -15.99 -18.71
CA ASN A 176 2.69 -15.80 -19.24
C ASN A 176 1.87 -14.73 -18.50
N LEU A 177 2.39 -14.08 -17.44
CA LEU A 177 1.64 -13.05 -16.72
C LEU A 177 1.16 -11.92 -17.63
N ARG A 178 2.08 -11.31 -18.40
CA ARG A 178 1.71 -10.23 -19.33
C ARG A 178 0.75 -10.67 -20.43
N ALA A 179 0.84 -11.91 -20.85
CA ALA A 179 -0.03 -12.45 -21.91
C ALA A 179 -1.49 -12.69 -21.46
N VAL A 180 -1.80 -12.60 -20.17
CA VAL A 180 -3.15 -12.68 -19.63
C VAL A 180 -3.61 -11.37 -18.99
N ALA A 181 -2.68 -10.49 -18.62
CA ALA A 181 -2.94 -9.23 -17.96
C ALA A 181 -3.06 -8.05 -18.93
N ASN A 182 -2.13 -7.96 -19.91
CA ASN A 182 -2.01 -6.82 -20.79
C ASN A 182 -2.83 -6.97 -22.09
N PRO A 183 -3.24 -5.86 -22.72
CA PRO A 183 -3.76 -5.88 -24.09
C PRO A 183 -2.66 -6.37 -25.09
N PRO A 184 -3.06 -6.88 -26.29
CA PRO A 184 -4.45 -6.98 -26.75
C PRO A 184 -5.15 -8.23 -26.22
N GLY A 185 -6.47 -8.17 -26.12
CA GLY A 185 -7.27 -9.34 -25.76
C GLY A 185 -8.72 -8.98 -25.42
N GLU A 186 -9.54 -9.97 -25.26
CA GLU A 186 -10.90 -9.76 -24.78
C GLU A 186 -10.88 -9.41 -23.30
N VAL A 187 -11.53 -8.32 -22.90
CA VAL A 187 -11.60 -7.89 -21.51
C VAL A 187 -12.38 -8.89 -20.67
N VAL A 188 -11.76 -9.35 -19.58
CA VAL A 188 -12.32 -10.23 -18.58
C VAL A 188 -12.06 -9.65 -17.18
N GLY A 189 -12.90 -9.99 -16.21
CA GLY A 189 -12.83 -9.40 -14.88
C GLY A 189 -12.90 -10.42 -13.75
N PRO A 190 -13.02 -9.95 -12.51
CA PRO A 190 -13.17 -10.79 -11.31
C PRO A 190 -14.54 -11.47 -11.23
N GLY A 191 -14.68 -12.34 -10.25
CA GLY A 191 -15.91 -13.11 -10.00
C GLY A 191 -16.03 -14.35 -10.87
N VAL A 192 -17.03 -15.18 -10.54
CA VAL A 192 -17.20 -16.51 -11.15
C VAL A 192 -17.35 -16.43 -12.66
N ASP A 193 -18.20 -15.54 -13.15
CA ASP A 193 -18.48 -15.42 -14.59
C ASP A 193 -17.29 -14.87 -15.37
N GLY A 194 -16.58 -13.87 -14.82
CA GLY A 194 -15.38 -13.29 -15.44
C GLY A 194 -14.25 -14.32 -15.54
N ILE A 195 -13.97 -15.05 -14.48
CA ILE A 195 -12.92 -16.08 -14.44
C ILE A 195 -13.30 -17.26 -15.37
N LYS A 196 -14.54 -17.70 -15.37
CA LYS A 196 -15.01 -18.76 -16.27
C LYS A 196 -14.84 -18.35 -17.73
N LYS A 197 -15.24 -17.12 -18.09
CA LYS A 197 -15.04 -16.55 -19.43
C LYS A 197 -13.56 -16.54 -19.82
N ALA A 198 -12.68 -16.07 -18.93
CA ALA A 198 -11.24 -16.03 -19.15
C ALA A 198 -10.68 -17.43 -19.46
N LEU A 199 -11.01 -18.42 -18.63
CA LEU A 199 -10.58 -19.81 -18.81
C LEU A 199 -11.06 -20.40 -20.12
N ASP A 200 -12.32 -20.15 -20.52
CA ASP A 200 -12.89 -20.63 -21.78
C ASP A 200 -12.21 -19.99 -23.02
N LEU A 201 -11.87 -18.72 -22.94
CA LEU A 201 -11.13 -18.01 -24.00
C LEU A 201 -9.71 -18.57 -24.15
N ILE A 202 -8.99 -18.75 -23.03
CA ILE A 202 -7.64 -19.33 -23.03
C ILE A 202 -7.64 -20.74 -23.63
N LYS A 203 -8.59 -21.61 -23.24
CA LYS A 203 -8.75 -22.96 -23.80
C LYS A 203 -8.99 -22.97 -25.31
N LYS A 204 -9.60 -21.91 -25.84
CA LYS A 204 -9.84 -21.72 -27.28
C LYS A 204 -8.64 -21.05 -27.99
N GLY A 205 -7.53 -20.84 -27.30
CA GLY A 205 -6.33 -20.16 -27.84
C GLY A 205 -6.52 -18.67 -28.11
N LYS A 206 -7.52 -18.03 -27.48
CA LYS A 206 -7.79 -16.59 -27.60
C LYS A 206 -7.00 -15.80 -26.55
N ASP A 207 -6.66 -14.56 -26.92
CA ASP A 207 -6.03 -13.63 -25.99
C ASP A 207 -7.08 -12.95 -25.10
N ILE A 208 -6.68 -12.67 -23.89
CA ILE A 208 -7.47 -11.97 -22.86
C ILE A 208 -6.69 -10.77 -22.32
N ASN A 209 -7.44 -9.81 -21.77
CA ASN A 209 -6.92 -8.69 -20.97
C ASN A 209 -7.67 -8.71 -19.64
N TYR A 210 -6.99 -9.04 -18.54
CA TYR A 210 -7.62 -9.12 -17.24
C TYR A 210 -7.64 -7.74 -16.55
N GLU A 211 -8.85 -7.20 -16.39
CA GLU A 211 -9.13 -6.01 -15.59
C GLU A 211 -9.60 -6.46 -14.21
N GLY A 212 -8.74 -6.28 -13.20
CA GLY A 212 -8.92 -6.86 -11.88
C GLY A 212 -9.83 -6.06 -10.94
N ALA A 213 -10.05 -6.63 -9.76
CA ALA A 213 -10.70 -5.95 -8.64
C ALA A 213 -9.89 -4.72 -8.20
N GLY A 214 -8.56 -4.78 -8.25
CA GLY A 214 -7.63 -3.70 -8.00
C GLY A 214 -7.46 -2.72 -9.17
N GLY A 215 -8.26 -2.83 -10.23
CA GLY A 215 -8.17 -2.00 -11.44
C GLY A 215 -7.40 -2.68 -12.58
N SER A 216 -6.85 -1.87 -13.51
CA SER A 216 -6.03 -2.39 -14.60
C SER A 216 -4.80 -3.12 -14.05
N GLN A 217 -4.53 -4.27 -14.67
CA GLN A 217 -3.39 -5.11 -14.32
C GLN A 217 -2.29 -5.08 -15.42
N ASP A 218 -2.26 -4.02 -16.21
CA ASP A 218 -1.28 -3.83 -17.27
C ASP A 218 0.13 -3.67 -16.71
N PHE A 219 0.97 -4.68 -16.85
CA PHE A 219 2.37 -4.62 -16.45
C PHE A 219 3.20 -3.80 -17.43
N ASP A 220 3.95 -2.83 -16.90
CA ASP A 220 4.99 -2.12 -17.65
C ASP A 220 6.21 -3.03 -17.94
N GLU A 221 7.24 -2.46 -18.57
CA GLU A 221 8.47 -3.20 -18.90
C GLU A 221 9.22 -3.72 -17.65
N TYR A 222 9.05 -3.06 -16.50
CA TYR A 222 9.68 -3.43 -15.22
C TYR A 222 8.82 -4.38 -14.39
N GLY A 223 7.56 -4.62 -14.76
CA GLY A 223 6.63 -5.46 -14.02
C GLY A 223 5.80 -4.68 -12.99
N ASN A 224 5.75 -3.36 -13.09
CA ASN A 224 4.87 -2.55 -12.26
C ASN A 224 3.50 -2.42 -12.90
N VAL A 225 2.50 -2.17 -12.06
CA VAL A 225 1.14 -1.79 -12.45
C VAL A 225 0.88 -0.38 -11.94
N VAL A 226 0.29 0.46 -12.76
CA VAL A 226 -0.06 1.84 -12.36
C VAL A 226 -1.33 1.82 -11.51
N THR A 227 -1.21 2.20 -10.25
CA THR A 227 -2.33 2.34 -9.33
C THR A 227 -2.42 3.75 -8.78
N PRO A 228 -3.63 4.28 -8.52
CA PRO A 228 -3.77 5.53 -7.78
C PRO A 228 -3.20 5.41 -6.37
N ILE A 229 -2.75 6.52 -5.80
CA ILE A 229 -2.41 6.60 -4.39
C ILE A 229 -3.60 7.18 -3.64
N LYS A 230 -4.10 6.42 -2.68
CA LYS A 230 -5.12 6.87 -1.75
C LYS A 230 -4.46 7.61 -0.58
N ILE A 231 -4.93 8.82 -0.31
CA ILE A 231 -4.60 9.56 0.90
C ILE A 231 -5.71 9.28 1.90
N TRP A 232 -5.35 8.89 3.09
CA TRP A 232 -6.24 8.63 4.21
C TRP A 232 -5.83 9.41 5.44
N LYS A 233 -6.71 9.55 6.42
CA LYS A 233 -6.41 10.17 7.71
C LYS A 233 -7.09 9.42 8.85
N ILE A 234 -6.62 9.67 10.06
CA ILE A 234 -7.27 9.24 11.28
C ILE A 234 -8.20 10.36 11.75
N GLU A 235 -9.48 10.04 11.85
CA GLU A 235 -10.53 10.97 12.30
C GLU A 235 -11.47 10.26 13.27
N ASN A 236 -11.62 10.80 14.49
CA ASN A 236 -12.43 10.21 15.56
C ASN A 236 -12.05 8.74 15.85
N GLY A 237 -10.76 8.42 15.78
CA GLY A 237 -10.23 7.07 16.00
C GLY A 237 -10.49 6.08 14.86
N GLN A 238 -10.98 6.54 13.72
CA GLN A 238 -11.23 5.73 12.53
C GLN A 238 -10.31 6.14 11.39
N ILE A 239 -9.96 5.20 10.53
CA ILE A 239 -9.26 5.48 9.28
C ILE A 239 -10.31 5.87 8.24
N VAL A 240 -10.20 7.07 7.68
CA VAL A 240 -11.12 7.59 6.67
C VAL A 240 -10.37 7.97 5.40
N ASP A 241 -10.95 7.66 4.26
CA ASP A 241 -10.43 8.03 2.96
C ASP A 241 -10.61 9.53 2.72
N VAL A 242 -9.57 10.20 2.22
CA VAL A 242 -9.61 11.64 1.93
C VAL A 242 -9.73 11.89 0.44
N ARG A 243 -8.83 11.34 -0.36
CA ARG A 243 -8.83 11.48 -1.82
C ARG A 243 -7.89 10.48 -2.49
N PHE A 244 -8.07 10.32 -3.78
CA PHE A 244 -7.12 9.62 -4.65
C PHE A 244 -6.24 10.60 -5.42
N VAL A 245 -5.00 10.21 -5.66
CA VAL A 245 -4.05 10.91 -6.51
C VAL A 245 -3.62 9.96 -7.61
N THR A 246 -3.88 10.34 -8.85
CA THR A 246 -3.38 9.56 -10.00
C THR A 246 -1.89 9.83 -10.15
N VAL A 247 -1.11 8.77 -10.23
CA VAL A 247 0.32 8.85 -10.56
C VAL A 247 0.43 8.67 -12.07
N THR A 248 0.93 9.70 -12.76
CA THR A 248 1.34 9.56 -14.15
C THR A 248 2.77 9.04 -14.16
N PRO A 249 3.06 8.00 -14.97
CA PRO A 249 4.41 7.45 -15.11
C PRO A 249 5.45 8.46 -15.56
#